data_8f42e5f6e9c142489765eeedcebef877
#
_entry.id   8f42e5f6e9c142489765eeedcebef877
#
_cell.length_a   1.000
_cell.length_b   1.000
_cell.length_c   1.000
_cell.angle_alpha   90.00
_cell.angle_beta   90.00
_cell.angle_gamma   90.00
#
_symmetry.space_group_name_H-M   'P 1'
#
loop_
_entity.id
_entity.type
_entity.pdbx_description
1 polymer ?
#
loop_
_entity_poly.entity_id
_entity_poly.type
_entity_poly.pdbx_seq_one_letter_code
_entity_poly.pdbx_strand_id
1 'polypeptide(L)'
;YTEGRKYPVIFDIHGGPKTVYGPVFYHEMQYWASLGYFVIFCNPTGSDGRNEFADIRGKYGTVDYEDLMAFCDKALETYPDMDESEVFETGGSYGGFMTNWIIGHTDRFRACASQRSISNWTSFYGVSDIGPDFSEDQCGSAIWPDAEKFWWHSPMKYADRVKTPTLFLHSLEDYRCPVDQGYQMYSALIAHGVESRLVLFRGENHELSRSGKPKHRIRRLNEITGWFEQHRR
;
A
#
# COMPACT_ATOMS: atom_id res chain seq x y z
N TYR A 1 27.11 1.02 1.78
CA TYR A 1 26.82 0.29 3.03
C TYR A 1 28.04 0.24 3.93
N THR A 2 27.82 0.51 5.22
CA THR A 2 28.84 0.41 6.27
C THR A 2 28.25 -0.41 7.41
N GLU A 3 28.88 -1.54 7.70
CA GLU A 3 28.45 -2.45 8.76
C GLU A 3 28.43 -1.75 10.14
N GLY A 4 27.40 -2.00 10.94
CA GLY A 4 27.19 -1.39 12.24
C GLY A 4 26.59 0.02 12.22
N ARG A 5 26.37 0.60 11.04
CA ARG A 5 25.62 1.85 10.89
C ARG A 5 24.14 1.54 10.73
N LYS A 6 23.27 2.29 11.41
CA LYS A 6 21.81 2.19 11.23
C LYS A 6 21.35 2.90 9.96
N TYR A 7 20.42 2.28 9.26
CA TYR A 7 19.82 2.79 8.01
C TYR A 7 18.30 2.71 8.08
N PRO A 8 17.60 3.71 7.53
CA PRO A 8 16.15 3.68 7.43
C PRO A 8 15.69 2.55 6.50
N VAL A 9 14.46 2.12 6.67
CA VAL A 9 13.87 0.99 5.94
C VAL A 9 12.64 1.43 5.18
N ILE A 10 12.49 1.02 3.92
CA ILE A 10 11.23 1.09 3.17
C ILE A 10 10.71 -0.33 2.97
N PHE A 11 9.52 -0.60 3.44
CA PHE A 11 8.79 -1.82 3.16
C PHE A 11 7.86 -1.58 1.98
N ASP A 12 8.13 -2.24 0.85
CA ASP A 12 7.37 -2.08 -0.40
C ASP A 12 6.48 -3.30 -0.64
N ILE A 13 5.17 -3.05 -0.75
CA ILE A 13 4.14 -4.09 -0.91
C ILE A 13 3.61 -4.07 -2.35
N HIS A 14 3.76 -5.20 -3.06
CA HIS A 14 3.35 -5.32 -4.45
C HIS A 14 1.84 -5.22 -4.65
N GLY A 15 1.42 -4.94 -5.88
CA GLY A 15 0.01 -4.96 -6.29
C GLY A 15 -0.49 -6.36 -6.66
N GLY A 16 -1.71 -6.43 -7.13
CA GLY A 16 -2.35 -7.69 -7.57
C GLY A 16 -3.62 -7.99 -6.76
N PRO A 17 -3.61 -8.90 -5.76
CA PRO A 17 -2.51 -9.58 -5.06
C PRO A 17 -1.83 -10.69 -5.85
N LYS A 18 -2.50 -11.27 -6.87
CA LYS A 18 -1.97 -12.36 -7.72
C LYS A 18 -0.90 -11.83 -8.67
N THR A 19 0.19 -11.37 -8.11
CA THR A 19 1.48 -11.07 -8.74
C THR A 19 2.59 -11.51 -7.79
N VAL A 20 3.84 -11.25 -8.15
CA VAL A 20 4.99 -11.65 -7.35
C VAL A 20 6.13 -10.67 -7.56
N TYR A 21 6.82 -10.29 -6.48
CA TYR A 21 8.16 -9.74 -6.59
C TYR A 21 9.18 -10.88 -6.70
N GLY A 22 10.13 -10.73 -7.61
CA GLY A 22 11.17 -11.70 -7.89
C GLY A 22 12.56 -11.06 -7.96
N PRO A 23 13.60 -11.84 -8.22
CA PRO A 23 14.99 -11.38 -8.32
C PRO A 23 15.25 -10.69 -9.66
N VAL A 24 14.55 -9.59 -9.92
CA VAL A 24 14.68 -8.78 -11.14
C VAL A 24 14.96 -7.32 -10.74
N PHE A 25 15.37 -6.52 -11.72
CA PHE A 25 15.66 -5.12 -11.49
C PHE A 25 14.36 -4.32 -11.33
N TYR A 26 14.15 -3.75 -10.16
CA TYR A 26 13.09 -2.78 -9.87
C TYR A 26 13.72 -1.39 -9.68
N HIS A 27 13.46 -0.49 -10.62
CA HIS A 27 14.07 0.85 -10.64
C HIS A 27 13.87 1.62 -9.32
N GLU A 28 12.65 1.65 -8.78
CA GLU A 28 12.34 2.39 -7.57
C GLU A 28 13.03 1.82 -6.32
N MET A 29 13.12 0.51 -6.21
CA MET A 29 13.87 -0.13 -5.10
C MET A 29 15.35 0.21 -5.16
N GLN A 30 15.95 0.19 -6.37
CA GLN A 30 17.35 0.60 -6.56
C GLN A 30 17.57 2.08 -6.31
N TYR A 31 16.59 2.93 -6.66
CA TYR A 31 16.63 4.35 -6.38
C TYR A 31 16.66 4.60 -4.86
N TRP A 32 15.76 4.02 -4.09
CA TRP A 32 15.76 4.15 -2.63
C TRP A 32 17.00 3.57 -1.98
N ALA A 33 17.49 2.42 -2.46
CA ALA A 33 18.76 1.85 -1.99
C ALA A 33 19.94 2.80 -2.25
N SER A 34 19.97 3.50 -3.39
CA SER A 34 21.00 4.50 -3.70
C SER A 34 20.96 5.72 -2.78
N LEU A 35 19.82 5.99 -2.16
CA LEU A 35 19.65 7.05 -1.15
C LEU A 35 19.98 6.59 0.29
N GLY A 36 20.37 5.33 0.45
CA GLY A 36 20.77 4.78 1.74
C GLY A 36 19.65 4.11 2.54
N TYR A 37 18.55 3.73 1.89
CA TYR A 37 17.52 2.91 2.53
C TYR A 37 17.80 1.42 2.36
N PHE A 38 17.51 0.63 3.37
CA PHE A 38 17.14 -0.75 3.14
C PHE A 38 15.75 -0.80 2.50
N VAL A 39 15.62 -1.58 1.43
CA VAL A 39 14.30 -1.83 0.81
C VAL A 39 13.97 -3.29 1.00
N ILE A 40 12.89 -3.57 1.72
CA ILE A 40 12.42 -4.91 1.99
C ILE A 40 11.08 -5.17 1.31
N PHE A 41 10.86 -6.39 0.88
CA PHE A 41 9.62 -6.84 0.24
C PHE A 41 9.46 -8.35 0.43
N CYS A 42 8.23 -8.82 0.38
CA CYS A 42 7.93 -10.25 0.35
C CYS A 42 6.69 -10.53 -0.51
N ASN A 43 6.39 -11.79 -0.68
CA ASN A 43 5.20 -12.27 -1.35
C ASN A 43 4.28 -12.92 -0.30
N PRO A 44 3.30 -12.17 0.25
CA PRO A 44 2.37 -12.69 1.24
C PRO A 44 1.40 -13.71 0.63
N THR A 45 0.63 -14.39 1.46
CA THR A 45 -0.50 -15.22 1.04
C THR A 45 -1.39 -14.45 0.06
N GLY A 46 -1.74 -15.08 -1.05
CA GLY A 46 -2.45 -14.46 -2.18
C GLY A 46 -1.56 -14.09 -3.35
N SER A 47 -0.22 -14.07 -3.18
CA SER A 47 0.72 -13.87 -4.29
C SER A 47 0.78 -15.08 -5.21
N ASP A 48 1.23 -14.86 -6.47
CA ASP A 48 1.47 -15.94 -7.42
C ASP A 48 2.71 -16.78 -7.03
N GLY A 49 2.81 -17.98 -7.61
CA GLY A 49 4.00 -18.84 -7.56
C GLY A 49 3.88 -20.07 -6.66
N ARG A 50 2.95 -20.10 -5.72
CA ARG A 50 2.64 -21.27 -4.91
C ARG A 50 1.13 -21.45 -4.81
N ASN A 51 0.63 -22.63 -5.20
CA ASN A 51 -0.83 -22.89 -5.22
C ASN A 51 -1.45 -22.84 -3.81
N GLU A 52 -0.74 -23.29 -2.79
CA GLU A 52 -1.19 -23.29 -1.40
C GLU A 52 -1.35 -21.88 -0.79
N PHE A 53 -0.72 -20.87 -1.40
CA PHE A 53 -0.81 -19.48 -0.93
C PHE A 53 -1.68 -18.59 -1.84
N ALA A 54 -2.20 -19.14 -2.95
CA ALA A 54 -2.93 -18.35 -3.94
C ALA A 54 -4.35 -17.98 -3.51
N ASP A 55 -4.97 -18.74 -2.60
CA ASP A 55 -6.35 -18.50 -2.17
C ASP A 55 -6.42 -17.45 -1.06
N ILE A 56 -6.69 -16.21 -1.47
CA ILE A 56 -6.89 -15.05 -0.58
C ILE A 56 -8.36 -14.63 -0.50
N ARG A 57 -9.28 -15.34 -1.19
CA ARG A 57 -10.70 -14.99 -1.23
C ARG A 57 -11.30 -14.86 0.16
N GLY A 58 -11.97 -13.75 0.42
CA GLY A 58 -12.62 -13.48 1.69
C GLY A 58 -11.67 -13.37 2.88
N LYS A 59 -10.36 -13.20 2.62
CA LYS A 59 -9.30 -13.14 3.65
C LYS A 59 -8.46 -11.87 3.57
N TYR A 60 -8.81 -10.92 2.72
CA TYR A 60 -8.08 -9.65 2.60
C TYR A 60 -8.01 -8.93 3.95
N GLY A 61 -6.79 -8.52 4.33
CA GLY A 61 -6.54 -7.87 5.61
C GLY A 61 -6.47 -8.85 6.79
N THR A 62 -6.33 -10.14 6.55
CA THR A 62 -6.15 -11.16 7.61
C THR A 62 -4.79 -11.84 7.48
N VAL A 63 -4.73 -13.01 6.85
CA VAL A 63 -3.49 -13.80 6.71
C VAL A 63 -2.42 -13.07 5.91
N ASP A 64 -2.78 -12.30 4.90
CA ASP A 64 -1.87 -11.46 4.13
C ASP A 64 -1.24 -10.35 4.98
N TYR A 65 -2.02 -9.70 5.83
CA TYR A 65 -1.54 -8.72 6.81
C TYR A 65 -0.61 -9.37 7.84
N GLU A 66 -1.00 -10.53 8.38
CA GLU A 66 -0.19 -11.27 9.35
C GLU A 66 1.17 -11.67 8.75
N ASP A 67 1.19 -12.18 7.51
CA ASP A 67 2.41 -12.53 6.79
C ASP A 67 3.35 -11.32 6.62
N LEU A 68 2.78 -10.18 6.21
CA LEU A 68 3.55 -8.95 6.01
C LEU A 68 4.15 -8.43 7.31
N MET A 69 3.40 -8.46 8.41
CA MET A 69 3.90 -8.03 9.72
C MET A 69 4.98 -8.98 10.25
N ALA A 70 4.77 -10.29 10.14
CA ALA A 70 5.74 -11.30 10.54
C ALA A 70 7.03 -11.21 9.70
N PHE A 71 6.92 -10.97 8.40
CA PHE A 71 8.08 -10.74 7.54
C PHE A 71 8.87 -9.49 7.95
N CYS A 72 8.18 -8.38 8.22
CA CYS A 72 8.83 -7.13 8.66
C CYS A 72 9.58 -7.35 9.98
N ASP A 73 8.97 -8.05 10.96
CA ASP A 73 9.62 -8.40 12.22
C ASP A 73 10.87 -9.25 11.99
N LYS A 74 10.75 -10.27 11.13
CA LYS A 74 11.87 -11.16 10.83
C LYS A 74 13.01 -10.46 10.10
N ALA A 75 12.71 -9.52 9.22
CA ALA A 75 13.73 -8.72 8.53
C ALA A 75 14.51 -7.84 9.52
N LEU A 76 13.81 -7.13 10.41
CA LEU A 76 14.44 -6.28 11.43
C LEU A 76 15.29 -7.08 12.42
N GLU A 77 14.82 -8.27 12.82
CA GLU A 77 15.59 -9.20 13.68
C GLU A 77 16.86 -9.71 12.97
N THR A 78 16.74 -10.02 11.66
CA THR A 78 17.83 -10.65 10.91
C THR A 78 18.92 -9.68 10.50
N TYR A 79 18.56 -8.43 10.24
CA TYR A 79 19.49 -7.40 9.75
C TYR A 79 19.60 -6.25 10.76
N PRO A 80 20.53 -6.35 11.72
CA PRO A 80 20.63 -5.40 12.83
C PRO A 80 21.02 -3.97 12.40
N ASP A 81 21.46 -3.76 11.16
CA ASP A 81 21.75 -2.44 10.61
C ASP A 81 20.49 -1.71 10.11
N MET A 82 19.35 -2.37 10.05
CA MET A 82 18.05 -1.72 9.87
C MET A 82 17.69 -0.93 11.13
N ASP A 83 17.22 0.30 10.93
CA ASP A 83 16.73 1.12 12.03
C ASP A 83 15.23 0.88 12.24
N GLU A 84 14.87 0.11 13.27
CA GLU A 84 13.48 -0.19 13.61
C GLU A 84 12.65 1.04 13.96
N SER A 85 13.32 2.16 14.33
CA SER A 85 12.65 3.44 14.61
C SER A 85 12.38 4.27 13.36
N GLU A 86 12.94 3.88 12.21
CA GLU A 86 12.83 4.56 10.91
C GLU A 86 12.32 3.61 9.80
N VAL A 87 11.23 2.92 10.06
CA VAL A 87 10.58 2.04 9.10
C VAL A 87 9.40 2.77 8.45
N PHE A 88 9.45 2.89 7.14
CA PHE A 88 8.43 3.46 6.26
C PHE A 88 7.76 2.36 5.45
N GLU A 89 6.54 2.59 4.98
CA GLU A 89 5.81 1.60 4.19
C GLU A 89 5.17 2.26 2.97
N THR A 90 5.14 1.53 1.86
CA THR A 90 4.43 1.94 0.65
C THR A 90 3.95 0.73 -0.15
N GLY A 91 2.86 0.93 -0.86
CA GLY A 91 2.37 -0.04 -1.82
C GLY A 91 1.38 0.57 -2.80
N GLY A 92 1.16 -0.10 -3.92
CA GLY A 92 0.24 0.37 -4.95
C GLY A 92 -0.81 -0.66 -5.32
N SER A 93 -2.04 -0.21 -5.65
CA SER A 93 -3.16 -1.10 -5.98
C SER A 93 -3.54 -1.97 -4.78
N TYR A 94 -3.45 -3.30 -4.87
CA TYR A 94 -3.56 -4.16 -3.69
C TYR A 94 -2.57 -3.73 -2.58
N GLY A 95 -1.31 -3.41 -2.92
CA GLY A 95 -0.36 -2.87 -1.94
C GLY A 95 -0.85 -1.56 -1.31
N GLY A 96 -1.53 -0.70 -2.08
CA GLY A 96 -2.17 0.52 -1.55
C GLY A 96 -3.39 0.22 -0.66
N PHE A 97 -4.19 -0.79 -0.99
CA PHE A 97 -5.21 -1.33 -0.09
C PHE A 97 -4.56 -1.77 1.23
N MET A 98 -3.47 -2.53 1.15
CA MET A 98 -2.76 -3.02 2.31
C MET A 98 -2.12 -1.88 3.12
N THR A 99 -1.56 -0.85 2.48
CA THR A 99 -1.11 0.38 3.16
C THR A 99 -2.25 0.99 3.99
N ASN A 100 -3.42 1.18 3.38
CA ASN A 100 -4.59 1.73 4.07
C ASN A 100 -5.08 0.81 5.21
N TRP A 101 -4.98 -0.51 5.03
CA TRP A 101 -5.30 -1.49 6.06
C TRP A 101 -4.33 -1.42 7.24
N ILE A 102 -3.04 -1.45 6.95
CA ILE A 102 -1.95 -1.41 7.93
C ILE A 102 -2.09 -0.20 8.85
N ILE A 103 -2.26 1.00 8.31
CA ILE A 103 -2.35 2.22 9.13
C ILE A 103 -3.56 2.26 10.06
N GLY A 104 -4.63 1.51 9.75
CA GLY A 104 -5.81 1.33 10.62
C GLY A 104 -5.63 0.26 11.71
N HIS A 105 -4.55 -0.56 11.65
CA HIS A 105 -4.35 -1.70 12.54
C HIS A 105 -3.03 -1.65 13.33
N THR A 106 -2.08 -0.81 12.94
CA THR A 106 -0.81 -0.61 13.68
C THR A 106 -0.28 0.80 13.44
N ASP A 107 0.47 1.34 14.40
CA ASP A 107 1.18 2.62 14.33
C ASP A 107 2.71 2.45 14.27
N ARG A 108 3.19 1.25 13.86
CA ARG A 108 4.62 0.89 13.84
C ARG A 108 5.44 1.65 12.79
N PHE A 109 4.81 2.11 11.71
CA PHE A 109 5.51 2.81 10.62
C PHE A 109 5.58 4.31 10.88
N ARG A 110 6.74 4.92 10.58
CA ARG A 110 6.97 6.34 10.76
C ARG A 110 6.09 7.22 9.88
N ALA A 111 5.94 6.83 8.64
CA ALA A 111 5.00 7.37 7.66
C ALA A 111 4.75 6.34 6.57
N CYS A 112 3.60 6.45 5.91
CA CYS A 112 3.21 5.57 4.83
C CYS A 112 2.89 6.35 3.55
N ALA A 113 2.99 5.67 2.39
CA ALA A 113 2.61 6.24 1.09
C ALA A 113 1.70 5.27 0.33
N SER A 114 0.42 5.55 0.34
CA SER A 114 -0.64 4.77 -0.30
C SER A 114 -0.85 5.21 -1.74
N GLN A 115 -0.70 4.30 -2.70
CA GLN A 115 -0.73 4.62 -4.12
C GLN A 115 -1.85 3.88 -4.83
N ARG A 116 -2.67 4.60 -5.67
CA ARG A 116 -3.74 3.98 -6.48
C ARG A 116 -4.48 2.87 -5.71
N SER A 117 -4.88 3.21 -4.51
CA SER A 117 -5.34 2.27 -3.48
C SER A 117 -6.84 1.96 -3.56
N ILE A 118 -7.27 1.00 -2.76
CA ILE A 118 -8.67 0.74 -2.44
C ILE A 118 -8.89 1.08 -0.96
N SER A 119 -10.01 1.77 -0.66
CA SER A 119 -10.34 2.19 0.71
C SER A 119 -11.70 1.66 1.15
N ASN A 120 -12.65 1.54 0.21
CA ASN A 120 -14.03 1.22 0.49
C ASN A 120 -14.59 0.28 -0.59
N TRP A 121 -14.69 -0.99 -0.27
CA TRP A 121 -15.16 -2.02 -1.20
C TRP A 121 -16.59 -1.79 -1.69
N THR A 122 -17.45 -1.18 -0.85
CA THR A 122 -18.82 -0.88 -1.22
C THR A 122 -18.90 0.15 -2.35
N SER A 123 -18.11 1.23 -2.29
CA SER A 123 -18.06 2.19 -3.38
C SER A 123 -17.25 1.67 -4.58
N PHE A 124 -16.16 0.94 -4.34
CA PHE A 124 -15.34 0.31 -5.38
C PHE A 124 -16.17 -0.60 -6.29
N TYR A 125 -17.12 -1.34 -5.72
CA TYR A 125 -18.07 -2.19 -6.45
C TYR A 125 -18.78 -1.44 -7.58
N GLY A 126 -19.22 -0.21 -7.34
CA GLY A 126 -20.02 0.57 -8.29
C GLY A 126 -19.22 1.48 -9.24
N VAL A 127 -17.93 1.71 -8.99
CA VAL A 127 -17.15 2.73 -9.74
C VAL A 127 -15.94 2.17 -10.48
N SER A 128 -15.44 0.98 -10.11
CA SER A 128 -14.31 0.33 -10.77
C SER A 128 -14.73 -0.38 -12.07
N ASP A 129 -13.83 -0.43 -13.05
CA ASP A 129 -13.99 -1.20 -14.30
C ASP A 129 -14.08 -2.72 -14.08
N ILE A 130 -13.66 -3.19 -12.89
CA ILE A 130 -13.74 -4.61 -12.47
C ILE A 130 -14.61 -4.77 -11.20
N GLY A 131 -15.37 -3.74 -10.84
CA GLY A 131 -16.03 -3.61 -9.54
C GLY A 131 -16.79 -4.82 -9.03
N PRO A 132 -17.89 -5.25 -9.69
CA PRO A 132 -18.73 -6.34 -9.16
C PRO A 132 -17.95 -7.64 -8.95
N ASP A 133 -17.45 -8.23 -10.05
CA ASP A 133 -16.82 -9.56 -10.02
C ASP A 133 -15.59 -9.59 -9.10
N PHE A 134 -14.74 -8.57 -9.18
CA PHE A 134 -13.53 -8.50 -8.36
C PHE A 134 -13.85 -8.32 -6.88
N SER A 135 -14.76 -7.40 -6.54
CA SER A 135 -15.12 -7.16 -5.14
C SER A 135 -15.76 -8.39 -4.49
N GLU A 136 -16.68 -9.07 -5.21
CA GLU A 136 -17.30 -10.29 -4.71
C GLU A 136 -16.29 -11.43 -4.53
N ASP A 137 -15.37 -11.60 -5.49
CA ASP A 137 -14.32 -12.61 -5.39
C ASP A 137 -13.38 -12.30 -4.21
N GLN A 138 -12.92 -11.06 -4.06
CA GLN A 138 -11.94 -10.71 -3.04
C GLN A 138 -12.54 -10.65 -1.63
N CYS A 139 -13.76 -10.14 -1.47
CA CYS A 139 -14.46 -10.13 -0.19
C CYS A 139 -15.08 -11.52 0.15
N GLY A 140 -15.16 -12.42 -0.81
CA GLY A 140 -15.75 -13.75 -0.65
C GLY A 140 -17.24 -13.70 -0.31
N SER A 141 -17.95 -12.67 -0.77
CA SER A 141 -19.38 -12.45 -0.56
C SER A 141 -19.89 -11.47 -1.62
N ALA A 142 -21.19 -11.50 -1.94
CA ALA A 142 -21.85 -10.43 -2.69
C ALA A 142 -22.24 -9.29 -1.73
N ILE A 143 -22.40 -8.09 -2.30
CA ILE A 143 -22.83 -6.92 -1.51
C ILE A 143 -24.25 -7.13 -0.94
N TRP A 144 -25.09 -7.85 -1.70
CA TRP A 144 -26.41 -8.33 -1.27
C TRP A 144 -26.36 -9.86 -1.10
N PRO A 145 -26.70 -10.41 0.08
CA PRO A 145 -27.30 -9.75 1.25
C PRO A 145 -26.31 -9.24 2.31
N ASP A 146 -24.98 -9.34 2.12
CA ASP A 146 -24.00 -9.12 3.20
C ASP A 146 -23.09 -7.91 2.94
N ALA A 147 -23.68 -6.70 2.97
CA ALA A 147 -22.93 -5.45 2.86
C ALA A 147 -21.97 -5.23 4.04
N GLU A 148 -22.22 -5.80 5.21
CA GLU A 148 -21.36 -5.65 6.39
C GLU A 148 -20.01 -6.31 6.16
N LYS A 149 -19.94 -7.41 5.42
CA LYS A 149 -18.68 -8.06 5.06
C LYS A 149 -17.81 -7.16 4.15
N PHE A 150 -18.42 -6.46 3.18
CA PHE A 150 -17.73 -5.46 2.37
C PHE A 150 -17.16 -4.33 3.23
N TRP A 151 -17.95 -3.85 4.18
CA TRP A 151 -17.51 -2.79 5.10
C TRP A 151 -16.41 -3.30 6.03
N TRP A 152 -16.48 -4.54 6.48
CA TRP A 152 -15.44 -5.15 7.31
C TRP A 152 -14.08 -5.19 6.60
N HIS A 153 -14.04 -5.56 5.33
CA HIS A 153 -12.81 -5.59 4.52
C HIS A 153 -12.37 -4.19 4.04
N SER A 154 -13.15 -3.15 4.26
CA SER A 154 -12.83 -1.79 3.83
C SER A 154 -11.91 -1.09 4.82
N PRO A 155 -10.68 -0.68 4.42
CA PRO A 155 -9.77 0.09 5.28
C PRO A 155 -10.41 1.33 5.90
N MET A 156 -11.31 1.98 5.18
CA MET A 156 -12.02 3.17 5.65
C MET A 156 -12.81 2.93 6.94
N LYS A 157 -13.26 1.71 7.21
CA LYS A 157 -13.91 1.33 8.48
C LYS A 157 -13.05 1.64 9.70
N TYR A 158 -11.74 1.63 9.55
CA TYR A 158 -10.74 1.74 10.61
C TYR A 158 -9.99 3.07 10.59
N ALA A 159 -10.45 4.03 9.79
CA ALA A 159 -9.78 5.31 9.62
C ALA A 159 -9.72 6.14 10.92
N ASP A 160 -10.67 5.96 11.84
CA ASP A 160 -10.71 6.56 13.15
C ASP A 160 -9.58 6.13 14.11
N ARG A 161 -8.86 5.06 13.78
CA ARG A 161 -7.74 4.52 14.57
C ARG A 161 -6.38 4.99 14.08
N VAL A 162 -6.31 5.56 12.89
CA VAL A 162 -5.07 5.92 12.22
C VAL A 162 -4.34 7.04 12.95
N LYS A 163 -3.03 6.86 13.16
CA LYS A 163 -2.14 7.89 13.71
C LYS A 163 -0.96 8.18 12.77
N THR A 164 -0.63 7.24 11.88
CA THR A 164 0.52 7.29 10.99
C THR A 164 0.34 8.35 9.92
N PRO A 165 1.28 9.32 9.78
CA PRO A 165 1.28 10.27 8.68
C PRO A 165 1.23 9.58 7.33
N THR A 166 0.29 9.95 6.45
CA THR A 166 0.02 9.20 5.23
C THR A 166 -0.06 10.09 4.00
N LEU A 167 0.78 9.77 3.00
CA LEU A 167 0.72 10.35 1.66
C LEU A 167 -0.16 9.49 0.76
N PHE A 168 -1.09 10.11 0.04
CA PHE A 168 -1.89 9.48 -0.99
C PHE A 168 -1.45 9.95 -2.36
N LEU A 169 -1.23 9.01 -3.30
CA LEU A 169 -0.90 9.32 -4.69
C LEU A 169 -1.91 8.62 -5.60
N HIS A 170 -2.61 9.39 -6.44
CA HIS A 170 -3.64 8.85 -7.31
C HIS A 170 -3.65 9.53 -8.68
N SER A 171 -3.99 8.74 -9.70
CA SER A 171 -4.20 9.24 -11.07
C SER A 171 -5.68 9.57 -11.28
N LEU A 172 -5.97 10.69 -11.97
CA LEU A 172 -7.37 11.11 -12.17
C LEU A 172 -8.13 10.21 -13.14
N GLU A 173 -7.43 9.59 -14.08
CA GLU A 173 -8.01 8.68 -15.08
C GLU A 173 -7.77 7.20 -14.72
N ASP A 174 -7.65 6.91 -13.44
CA ASP A 174 -7.57 5.54 -12.92
C ASP A 174 -9.00 4.97 -12.81
N TYR A 175 -9.34 4.06 -13.70
CA TYR A 175 -10.62 3.37 -13.70
C TYR A 175 -10.56 1.99 -13.02
N ARG A 176 -9.36 1.49 -12.73
CA ARG A 176 -9.14 0.24 -12.02
C ARG A 176 -9.35 0.41 -10.52
N CYS A 177 -8.59 1.32 -9.91
CA CYS A 177 -8.82 1.83 -8.56
C CYS A 177 -9.18 3.32 -8.70
N PRO A 178 -10.46 3.65 -8.83
CA PRO A 178 -10.87 5.02 -9.11
C PRO A 178 -10.40 6.00 -8.04
N VAL A 179 -10.16 7.24 -8.46
CA VAL A 179 -9.57 8.29 -7.62
C VAL A 179 -10.38 8.60 -6.34
N ASP A 180 -11.67 8.32 -6.36
CA ASP A 180 -12.55 8.46 -5.18
C ASP A 180 -12.11 7.58 -4.01
N GLN A 181 -11.44 6.45 -4.27
CA GLN A 181 -10.87 5.61 -3.24
C GLN A 181 -9.78 6.36 -2.44
N GLY A 182 -8.93 7.11 -3.14
CA GLY A 182 -7.96 8.01 -2.50
C GLY A 182 -8.63 9.17 -1.77
N TYR A 183 -9.65 9.79 -2.35
CA TYR A 183 -10.40 10.88 -1.72
C TYR A 183 -11.06 10.45 -0.41
N GLN A 184 -11.69 9.28 -0.40
CA GLN A 184 -12.42 8.79 0.78
C GLN A 184 -11.47 8.62 1.98
N MET A 185 -10.35 7.89 1.79
CA MET A 185 -9.41 7.67 2.89
C MET A 185 -8.72 8.96 3.33
N TYR A 186 -8.25 9.78 2.38
CA TYR A 186 -7.65 11.08 2.68
C TYR A 186 -8.60 11.96 3.49
N SER A 187 -9.86 12.08 3.07
CA SER A 187 -10.86 12.90 3.77
C SER A 187 -11.15 12.40 5.17
N ALA A 188 -11.21 11.07 5.34
CA ALA A 188 -11.40 10.46 6.65
C ALA A 188 -10.23 10.76 7.59
N LEU A 189 -8.98 10.63 7.11
CA LEU A 189 -7.80 10.94 7.92
C LEU A 189 -7.73 12.42 8.33
N ILE A 190 -8.01 13.33 7.39
CA ILE A 190 -8.08 14.76 7.70
C ILE A 190 -9.16 15.06 8.74
N ALA A 191 -10.34 14.43 8.65
CA ALA A 191 -11.41 14.59 9.61
C ALA A 191 -11.03 14.11 11.03
N HIS A 192 -10.13 13.14 11.12
CA HIS A 192 -9.59 12.64 12.39
C HIS A 192 -8.29 13.34 12.84
N GLY A 193 -7.85 14.39 12.12
CA GLY A 193 -6.67 15.17 12.50
C GLY A 193 -5.34 14.49 12.22
N VAL A 194 -5.31 13.46 11.35
CA VAL A 194 -4.09 12.76 10.95
C VAL A 194 -3.37 13.56 9.87
N GLU A 195 -2.06 13.78 10.04
CA GLU A 195 -1.25 14.44 9.03
C GLU A 195 -1.30 13.64 7.73
N SER A 196 -1.87 14.26 6.68
CA SER A 196 -2.08 13.59 5.41
C SER A 196 -1.93 14.56 4.24
N ARG A 197 -1.44 14.04 3.11
CA ARG A 197 -1.30 14.78 1.87
C ARG A 197 -1.84 13.96 0.71
N LEU A 198 -2.50 14.60 -0.24
CA LEU A 198 -3.00 13.98 -1.46
C LEU A 198 -2.35 14.61 -2.68
N VAL A 199 -1.72 13.79 -3.52
CA VAL A 199 -1.09 14.19 -4.78
C VAL A 199 -1.80 13.52 -5.96
N LEU A 200 -2.31 14.34 -6.87
CA LEU A 200 -3.09 13.90 -8.02
C LEU A 200 -2.33 14.07 -9.32
N PHE A 201 -2.42 13.07 -10.20
CA PHE A 201 -1.77 13.06 -11.51
C PHE A 201 -2.82 13.11 -12.62
N ARG A 202 -2.91 14.26 -13.31
CA ARG A 202 -3.79 14.43 -14.46
C ARG A 202 -3.20 13.80 -15.71
N GLY A 203 -4.03 13.12 -16.48
CA GLY A 203 -3.63 12.45 -17.73
C GLY A 203 -2.83 11.18 -17.49
N GLU A 204 -3.03 10.56 -16.32
CA GLU A 204 -2.45 9.28 -15.93
C GLU A 204 -3.54 8.32 -15.45
N ASN A 205 -3.28 7.04 -15.63
CA ASN A 205 -4.18 5.96 -15.24
C ASN A 205 -3.53 5.07 -14.17
N HIS A 206 -4.05 3.86 -13.97
CA HIS A 206 -3.56 2.89 -13.00
C HIS A 206 -2.08 2.50 -13.19
N GLU A 207 -1.57 2.65 -14.41
CA GLU A 207 -0.20 2.26 -14.78
C GLU A 207 0.85 3.37 -14.56
N LEU A 208 0.53 4.48 -13.90
CA LEU A 208 1.42 5.63 -13.68
C LEU A 208 2.87 5.23 -13.35
N SER A 209 3.06 4.32 -12.39
CA SER A 209 4.39 3.91 -11.93
C SER A 209 5.18 3.12 -12.99
N ARG A 210 4.49 2.43 -13.89
CA ARG A 210 5.06 1.52 -14.90
C ARG A 210 5.23 2.17 -16.26
N SER A 211 4.16 2.75 -16.79
CA SER A 211 4.09 3.28 -18.15
C SER A 211 3.65 4.74 -18.25
N GLY A 212 3.44 5.40 -17.12
CA GLY A 212 3.09 6.82 -17.09
C GLY A 212 4.17 7.74 -17.70
N LYS A 213 3.80 8.98 -17.96
CA LYS A 213 4.71 10.00 -18.51
C LYS A 213 5.98 10.09 -17.66
N PRO A 214 7.18 10.13 -18.26
CA PRO A 214 8.45 10.11 -17.50
C PRO A 214 8.52 11.15 -16.39
N LYS A 215 8.06 12.39 -16.65
CA LYS A 215 8.03 13.45 -15.64
C LYS A 215 7.12 13.13 -14.44
N HIS A 216 6.01 12.40 -14.66
CA HIS A 216 5.08 12.04 -13.62
C HIS A 216 5.62 10.86 -12.79
N ARG A 217 6.30 9.91 -13.44
CA ARG A 217 6.99 8.81 -12.70
C ARG A 217 8.08 9.37 -11.78
N ILE A 218 8.89 10.31 -12.28
CA ILE A 218 9.91 11.00 -11.46
C ILE A 218 9.23 11.77 -10.32
N ARG A 219 8.19 12.55 -10.62
CA ARG A 219 7.47 13.32 -9.60
C ARG A 219 6.88 12.40 -8.53
N ARG A 220 6.29 11.27 -8.91
CA ARG A 220 5.75 10.28 -7.97
C ARG A 220 6.81 9.79 -6.99
N LEU A 221 7.98 9.37 -7.49
CA LEU A 221 9.10 8.92 -6.64
C LEU A 221 9.59 10.03 -5.71
N ASN A 222 9.72 11.25 -6.21
CA ASN A 222 10.15 12.39 -5.40
C ASN A 222 9.14 12.73 -4.30
N GLU A 223 7.83 12.61 -4.57
CA GLU A 223 6.80 12.82 -3.55
C GLU A 223 6.89 11.78 -2.43
N ILE A 224 7.03 10.49 -2.78
CA ILE A 224 7.16 9.41 -1.79
C ILE A 224 8.44 9.61 -0.97
N THR A 225 9.58 9.77 -1.63
CA THR A 225 10.86 9.95 -0.97
C THR A 225 10.87 11.19 -0.09
N GLY A 226 10.39 12.33 -0.61
CA GLY A 226 10.29 13.56 0.15
C GLY A 226 9.38 13.45 1.37
N TRP A 227 8.29 12.68 1.27
CA TRP A 227 7.41 12.38 2.39
C TRP A 227 8.13 11.59 3.48
N PHE A 228 8.87 10.56 3.11
CA PHE A 228 9.65 9.77 4.07
C PHE A 228 10.77 10.58 4.71
N GLU A 229 11.53 11.34 3.91
CA GLU A 229 12.59 12.22 4.43
C GLU A 229 12.06 13.29 5.40
N GLN A 230 10.85 13.82 5.17
CA GLN A 230 10.21 14.78 6.07
C GLN A 230 9.89 14.16 7.44
N HIS A 231 9.66 12.83 7.50
CA HIS A 231 9.26 12.13 8.71
C HIS A 231 10.42 11.34 9.37
N ARG A 232 11.64 11.50 8.89
CA ARG A 232 12.84 10.98 9.56
C ARG A 232 13.12 11.73 10.87
N ARG A 233 13.84 11.05 11.76
CA ARG A 233 14.33 11.62 13.04
C ARG A 233 15.68 12.27 12.88
#